data_50ece56f4e19871ede5dd445e50893b0
#
_entry.id   50ece56f4e19871ede5dd445e50893b0
#
_cell.length_a   1.000
_cell.length_b   1.000
_cell.length_c   1.000
_cell.angle_alpha   90.00
_cell.angle_beta   90.00
_cell.angle_gamma   90.00
#
_symmetry.space_group_name_H-M   'P 1'
#
loop_
_entity.id
_entity.type
_entity.pdbx_description
1 polymer ?
#
loop_
_entity_poly.entity_id
_entity_poly.type
_entity_poly.pdbx_seq_one_letter_code
_entity_poly.pdbx_strand_id
1 'polypeptide(L)'
;MEKVLIIGANGNVGRILIENLSEHPDYSPVAMVRKESQAEELKNKGVSTVIADLEENFGHAFQGMDKVIFAAGSGAKTGKDKTDLVDKKGAIRSVDFSIKYGVRKFIMLSSRGAENAEKADETMQHYLLAKKAADEYLKSTNLPYAIVRPGALTNGPATGKIKIANIFNEKGDISRKDVAAVLIHMLDHGIDGTQVFEILSGKVEIKDAVRLYLKTGQEVT
;
A
#
# COMPACT_ATOMS: atom_id res chain seq x y z
N MET A 1 -11.74 0.12 18.04
CA MET A 1 -10.93 0.58 16.90
C MET A 1 -10.07 -0.58 16.41
N GLU A 2 -10.10 -0.87 15.12
CA GLU A 2 -9.28 -1.92 14.52
C GLU A 2 -7.84 -1.45 14.37
N LYS A 3 -6.89 -2.32 14.69
CA LYS A 3 -5.45 -2.02 14.57
C LYS A 3 -4.98 -2.24 13.14
N VAL A 4 -4.40 -1.21 12.54
CA VAL A 4 -3.88 -1.24 11.18
C VAL A 4 -2.36 -1.13 11.21
N LEU A 5 -1.65 -2.21 10.87
CA LEU A 5 -0.20 -2.18 10.73
C LEU A 5 0.19 -1.43 9.45
N ILE A 6 0.99 -0.39 9.59
CA ILE A 6 1.53 0.38 8.46
C ILE A 6 2.98 -0.01 8.25
N ILE A 7 3.24 -0.82 7.23
CA ILE A 7 4.59 -1.21 6.82
C ILE A 7 5.11 -0.15 5.84
N GLY A 8 6.27 0.43 6.16
CA GLY A 8 6.78 1.61 5.46
C GLY A 8 6.29 2.95 6.06
N ALA A 9 5.92 2.95 7.34
CA ALA A 9 5.37 4.09 8.08
C ALA A 9 6.21 5.38 7.99
N ASN A 10 7.53 5.27 7.88
CA ASN A 10 8.42 6.41 7.76
C ASN A 10 8.59 6.93 6.31
N GLY A 11 8.00 6.26 5.32
CA GLY A 11 7.99 6.70 3.92
C GLY A 11 6.99 7.84 3.66
N ASN A 12 7.10 8.45 2.47
CA ASN A 12 6.24 9.60 2.13
C ASN A 12 4.73 9.30 2.18
N VAL A 13 4.30 8.15 1.69
CA VAL A 13 2.89 7.72 1.78
C VAL A 13 2.57 7.25 3.19
N GLY A 14 3.49 6.50 3.83
CA GLY A 14 3.30 5.96 5.18
C GLY A 14 3.06 7.04 6.24
N ARG A 15 3.76 8.15 6.18
CA ARG A 15 3.55 9.29 7.10
C ARG A 15 2.15 9.90 6.94
N ILE A 16 1.65 10.03 5.71
CA ILE A 16 0.29 10.51 5.43
C ILE A 16 -0.76 9.52 5.93
N LEU A 17 -0.51 8.22 5.74
CA LEU A 17 -1.39 7.17 6.28
C LEU A 17 -1.49 7.24 7.81
N ILE A 18 -0.36 7.40 8.50
CA ILE A 18 -0.34 7.55 9.96
C ILE A 18 -1.15 8.77 10.40
N GLU A 19 -0.90 9.93 9.78
CA GLU A 19 -1.62 11.18 10.09
C GLU A 19 -3.13 11.00 9.94
N ASN A 20 -3.58 10.55 8.77
CA ASN A 20 -5.01 10.40 8.49
C ASN A 20 -5.69 9.32 9.35
N LEU A 21 -5.01 8.18 9.60
CA LEU A 21 -5.57 7.11 10.43
C LEU A 21 -5.59 7.46 11.92
N SER A 22 -4.70 8.33 12.38
CA SER A 22 -4.73 8.80 13.78
C SER A 22 -5.96 9.62 14.12
N GLU A 23 -6.59 10.24 13.12
CA GLU A 23 -7.83 11.00 13.24
C GLU A 23 -9.09 10.17 12.88
N HIS A 24 -8.90 8.91 12.44
CA HIS A 24 -9.99 8.08 11.96
C HIS A 24 -10.76 7.44 13.14
N PRO A 25 -12.12 7.48 13.17
CA PRO A 25 -12.88 6.98 14.31
C PRO A 25 -12.79 5.47 14.51
N ASP A 26 -12.58 4.69 13.44
CA ASP A 26 -12.69 3.24 13.46
C ASP A 26 -11.33 2.54 13.50
N TYR A 27 -10.22 3.25 13.17
CA TYR A 27 -8.89 2.67 13.04
C TYR A 27 -7.89 3.25 14.04
N SER A 28 -6.95 2.40 14.44
CA SER A 28 -5.78 2.75 15.25
C SER A 28 -4.51 2.33 14.50
N PRO A 29 -3.74 3.27 13.95
CA PRO A 29 -2.52 2.94 13.23
C PRO A 29 -1.44 2.41 14.16
N VAL A 30 -0.73 1.37 13.73
CA VAL A 30 0.51 0.88 14.34
C VAL A 30 1.63 1.04 13.32
N ALA A 31 2.55 1.95 13.59
CA ALA A 31 3.64 2.25 12.69
C ALA A 31 4.79 1.24 12.82
N MET A 32 5.06 0.45 11.78
CA MET A 32 6.26 -0.37 11.71
C MET A 32 7.44 0.49 11.26
N VAL A 33 8.45 0.62 12.13
CA VAL A 33 9.65 1.43 11.90
C VAL A 33 10.92 0.63 12.22
N ARG A 34 12.05 1.03 11.63
CA ARG A 34 13.31 0.29 11.78
C ARG A 34 14.20 0.79 12.92
N LYS A 35 14.02 2.03 13.36
CA LYS A 35 14.92 2.69 14.33
C LYS A 35 14.13 3.19 15.53
N GLU A 36 14.74 3.09 16.72
CA GLU A 36 14.18 3.63 17.96
C GLU A 36 13.84 5.11 17.84
N SER A 37 14.73 5.92 17.24
CA SER A 37 14.47 7.36 17.04
C SER A 37 13.21 7.66 16.21
N GLN A 38 12.88 6.80 15.26
CA GLN A 38 11.62 6.91 14.49
C GLN A 38 10.40 6.54 15.35
N ALA A 39 10.57 5.53 16.21
CA ALA A 39 9.52 5.12 17.13
C ALA A 39 9.24 6.24 18.17
N GLU A 40 10.27 6.84 18.74
CA GLU A 40 10.13 7.95 19.69
C GLU A 40 9.44 9.18 19.07
N GLU A 41 9.81 9.56 17.82
CA GLU A 41 9.15 10.65 17.10
C GLU A 41 7.64 10.42 16.98
N LEU A 42 7.22 9.19 16.63
CA LEU A 42 5.81 8.84 16.46
C LEU A 42 5.08 8.65 17.79
N LYS A 43 5.72 8.06 18.81
CA LYS A 43 5.17 7.95 20.17
C LYS A 43 4.85 9.31 20.76
N ASN A 44 5.72 10.31 20.54
CA ASN A 44 5.50 11.69 20.99
C ASN A 44 4.27 12.35 20.32
N LYS A 45 3.83 11.81 19.18
CA LYS A 45 2.57 12.19 18.50
C LYS A 45 1.38 11.32 18.87
N GLY A 46 1.52 10.42 19.87
CA GLY A 46 0.46 9.51 20.29
C GLY A 46 0.25 8.28 19.42
N VAL A 47 1.16 8.01 18.48
CA VAL A 47 1.04 6.88 17.54
C VAL A 47 1.70 5.62 18.13
N SER A 48 0.99 4.51 18.11
CA SER A 48 1.55 3.20 18.46
C SER A 48 2.63 2.78 17.45
N THR A 49 3.72 2.18 17.95
CA THR A 49 4.86 1.79 17.11
C THR A 49 5.31 0.36 17.38
N VAL A 50 5.86 -0.29 16.38
CA VAL A 50 6.59 -1.55 16.49
C VAL A 50 7.92 -1.42 15.73
N ILE A 51 9.02 -1.85 16.39
CA ILE A 51 10.34 -1.84 15.75
C ILE A 51 10.55 -3.17 15.06
N ALA A 52 10.73 -3.11 13.74
CA ALA A 52 10.95 -4.29 12.91
C ALA A 52 11.58 -3.91 11.57
N ASP A 53 12.40 -4.78 11.00
CA ASP A 53 13.04 -4.61 9.70
C ASP A 53 12.59 -5.72 8.74
N LEU A 54 12.20 -5.33 7.52
CA LEU A 54 11.80 -6.26 6.46
C LEU A 54 12.93 -7.21 6.04
N GLU A 55 14.18 -6.84 6.28
CA GLU A 55 15.36 -7.66 5.97
C GLU A 55 15.62 -8.75 7.03
N GLU A 56 15.01 -8.64 8.22
CA GLU A 56 15.17 -9.56 9.35
C GLU A 56 13.89 -10.34 9.65
N ASN A 57 13.79 -10.97 10.83
CA ASN A 57 12.54 -11.57 11.28
C ASN A 57 11.64 -10.50 11.91
N PHE A 58 10.57 -10.16 11.23
CA PHE A 58 9.61 -9.12 11.64
C PHE A 58 8.19 -9.66 11.92
N GLY A 59 8.03 -10.97 12.07
CA GLY A 59 6.72 -11.58 12.30
C GLY A 59 6.00 -11.08 13.55
N HIS A 60 6.74 -10.70 14.60
CA HIS A 60 6.19 -10.15 15.83
C HIS A 60 5.35 -8.87 15.62
N ALA A 61 5.63 -8.12 14.54
CA ALA A 61 4.91 -6.90 14.21
C ALA A 61 3.43 -7.14 13.85
N PHE A 62 3.06 -8.35 13.48
CA PHE A 62 1.69 -8.70 13.08
C PHE A 62 0.81 -9.18 14.23
N GLN A 63 1.39 -9.35 15.42
CA GLN A 63 0.66 -9.86 16.56
C GLN A 63 -0.46 -8.91 17.01
N GLY A 64 -1.69 -9.36 16.95
CA GLY A 64 -2.87 -8.57 17.32
C GLY A 64 -3.22 -7.46 16.33
N MET A 65 -2.75 -7.56 15.08
CA MET A 65 -3.15 -6.64 14.01
C MET A 65 -4.39 -7.16 13.28
N ASP A 66 -5.34 -6.28 13.02
CA ASP A 66 -6.57 -6.60 12.29
C ASP A 66 -6.40 -6.49 10.78
N LYS A 67 -5.71 -5.46 10.33
CA LYS A 67 -5.48 -5.14 8.92
C LYS A 67 -4.04 -4.67 8.69
N VAL A 68 -3.58 -4.74 7.46
CA VAL A 68 -2.22 -4.32 7.07
C VAL A 68 -2.29 -3.41 5.85
N ILE A 69 -1.54 -2.32 5.85
CA ILE A 69 -1.20 -1.55 4.65
C ILE A 69 0.30 -1.68 4.41
N PHE A 70 0.67 -2.31 3.30
CA PHE A 70 2.06 -2.39 2.85
C PHE A 70 2.35 -1.22 1.91
N ALA A 71 3.00 -0.18 2.42
CA ALA A 71 3.42 1.00 1.70
C ALA A 71 4.96 1.16 1.68
N ALA A 72 5.70 0.08 1.99
CA ALA A 72 7.15 0.08 1.90
C ALA A 72 7.61 -0.03 0.44
N GLY A 73 8.76 0.57 0.18
CA GLY A 73 9.51 0.45 -1.05
C GLY A 73 10.95 0.86 -0.79
N SER A 74 11.87 0.29 -1.52
CA SER A 74 13.31 0.55 -1.37
C SER A 74 13.68 2.01 -1.68
N GLY A 75 12.89 2.67 -2.55
CA GLY A 75 13.11 4.04 -2.98
C GLY A 75 14.12 4.16 -4.15
N ALA A 76 14.00 5.26 -4.91
CA ALA A 76 14.77 5.47 -6.15
C ALA A 76 16.30 5.62 -5.96
N LYS A 77 16.76 5.79 -4.72
CA LYS A 77 18.19 6.00 -4.40
C LYS A 77 18.92 4.73 -3.96
N THR A 78 18.23 3.59 -3.87
CA THR A 78 18.80 2.31 -3.41
C THR A 78 19.09 1.39 -4.59
N GLY A 79 19.97 0.40 -4.38
CA GLY A 79 20.32 -0.57 -5.41
C GLY A 79 19.25 -1.65 -5.63
N LYS A 80 19.45 -2.47 -6.66
CA LYS A 80 18.58 -3.60 -7.02
C LYS A 80 18.42 -4.61 -5.88
N ASP A 81 19.49 -4.83 -5.09
CA ASP A 81 19.49 -5.68 -3.90
C ASP A 81 18.42 -5.25 -2.87
N LYS A 82 18.26 -3.95 -2.62
CA LYS A 82 17.22 -3.42 -1.74
C LYS A 82 15.81 -3.57 -2.31
N THR A 83 15.67 -3.45 -3.62
CA THR A 83 14.40 -3.74 -4.30
C THR A 83 13.99 -5.21 -4.08
N ASP A 84 14.92 -6.14 -4.23
CA ASP A 84 14.65 -7.57 -3.98
C ASP A 84 14.31 -7.86 -2.51
N LEU A 85 15.02 -7.24 -1.58
CA LEU A 85 14.83 -7.48 -0.15
C LEU A 85 13.53 -6.85 0.37
N VAL A 86 13.22 -5.62 -0.04
CA VAL A 86 12.10 -4.85 0.49
C VAL A 86 10.83 -5.04 -0.36
N ASP A 87 10.91 -4.71 -1.67
CA ASP A 87 9.72 -4.67 -2.55
C ASP A 87 9.20 -6.06 -2.92
N LYS A 88 10.10 -7.06 -3.00
CA LYS A 88 9.73 -8.45 -3.31
C LYS A 88 9.65 -9.31 -2.04
N LYS A 89 10.80 -9.66 -1.44
CA LYS A 89 10.84 -10.61 -0.32
C LYS A 89 10.13 -10.09 0.93
N GLY A 90 10.31 -8.80 1.25
CA GLY A 90 9.65 -8.15 2.38
C GLY A 90 8.13 -8.14 2.22
N ALA A 91 7.64 -7.84 1.02
CA ALA A 91 6.21 -7.87 0.71
C ALA A 91 5.64 -9.30 0.81
N ILE A 92 6.28 -10.30 0.19
CA ILE A 92 5.86 -11.71 0.25
C ILE A 92 5.79 -12.20 1.70
N ARG A 93 6.86 -11.98 2.48
CA ARG A 93 6.88 -12.38 3.91
C ARG A 93 5.83 -11.63 4.74
N SER A 94 5.48 -10.40 4.37
CA SER A 94 4.39 -9.66 5.02
C SER A 94 3.05 -10.33 4.78
N VAL A 95 2.82 -10.89 3.60
CA VAL A 95 1.63 -11.70 3.29
C VAL A 95 1.62 -12.98 4.12
N ASP A 96 2.74 -13.71 4.20
CA ASP A 96 2.85 -14.93 5.01
C ASP A 96 2.55 -14.67 6.50
N PHE A 97 3.13 -13.60 7.06
CA PHE A 97 2.85 -13.22 8.45
C PHE A 97 1.41 -12.76 8.64
N SER A 98 0.82 -12.07 7.66
CA SER A 98 -0.60 -11.71 7.71
C SER A 98 -1.50 -12.93 7.82
N ILE A 99 -1.25 -13.96 7.01
CA ILE A 99 -1.98 -15.24 7.06
C ILE A 99 -1.74 -15.93 8.41
N LYS A 100 -0.49 -16.04 8.82
CA LYS A 100 -0.10 -16.72 10.07
C LYS A 100 -0.75 -16.10 11.31
N TYR A 101 -0.87 -14.78 11.35
CA TYR A 101 -1.40 -14.04 12.51
C TYR A 101 -2.88 -13.68 12.39
N GLY A 102 -3.57 -14.17 11.35
CA GLY A 102 -5.02 -14.00 11.19
C GLY A 102 -5.44 -12.58 10.83
N VAL A 103 -4.59 -11.84 10.11
CA VAL A 103 -4.95 -10.54 9.55
C VAL A 103 -6.13 -10.71 8.60
N ARG A 104 -7.13 -9.88 8.74
CA ARG A 104 -8.38 -10.01 7.98
C ARG A 104 -8.35 -9.35 6.61
N LYS A 105 -7.43 -8.39 6.38
CA LYS A 105 -7.29 -7.69 5.11
C LYS A 105 -5.88 -7.13 4.90
N PHE A 106 -5.38 -7.26 3.68
CA PHE A 106 -4.08 -6.77 3.25
C PHE A 106 -4.22 -5.76 2.10
N ILE A 107 -3.74 -4.54 2.30
CA ILE A 107 -3.71 -3.52 1.25
C ILE A 107 -2.27 -3.36 0.76
N MET A 108 -2.05 -3.64 -0.52
CA MET A 108 -0.73 -3.53 -1.16
C MET A 108 -0.65 -2.25 -1.98
N LEU A 109 0.28 -1.37 -1.62
CA LEU A 109 0.69 -0.29 -2.52
C LEU A 109 1.71 -0.85 -3.52
N SER A 110 1.22 -1.16 -4.70
CA SER A 110 2.01 -1.63 -5.83
C SER A 110 2.40 -0.47 -6.76
N SER A 111 2.57 -0.72 -8.02
CA SER A 111 2.93 0.28 -9.01
C SER A 111 2.25 -0.04 -10.33
N ARG A 112 1.80 0.99 -11.00
CA ARG A 112 1.38 0.90 -12.39
C ARG A 112 2.52 0.39 -13.27
N GLY A 113 2.20 -0.48 -14.21
CA GLY A 113 3.17 -1.19 -15.05
C GLY A 113 3.66 -2.53 -14.47
N ALA A 114 3.37 -2.86 -13.20
CA ALA A 114 3.71 -4.16 -12.64
C ALA A 114 3.06 -5.33 -13.41
N GLU A 115 1.87 -5.13 -13.98
CA GLU A 115 1.17 -6.13 -14.81
C GLU A 115 2.00 -6.58 -16.02
N ASN A 116 2.66 -5.61 -16.67
CA ASN A 116 3.46 -5.82 -17.88
C ASN A 116 4.93 -5.47 -17.65
N ALA A 117 5.48 -5.84 -16.49
CA ALA A 117 6.83 -5.49 -16.06
C ALA A 117 7.93 -5.84 -17.08
N GLU A 118 7.74 -6.91 -17.85
CA GLU A 118 8.67 -7.38 -18.88
C GLU A 118 8.80 -6.40 -20.06
N LYS A 119 7.79 -5.54 -20.26
CA LYS A 119 7.77 -4.54 -21.33
C LYS A 119 8.30 -3.17 -20.88
N ALA A 120 8.66 -3.02 -19.61
CA ALA A 120 9.20 -1.79 -19.07
C ALA A 120 10.62 -1.54 -19.56
N ASP A 121 11.03 -0.27 -19.54
CA ASP A 121 12.43 0.08 -19.80
C ASP A 121 13.37 -0.51 -18.72
N GLU A 122 14.64 -0.66 -19.04
CA GLU A 122 15.65 -1.30 -18.17
C GLU A 122 15.75 -0.65 -16.78
N THR A 123 15.47 0.65 -16.67
CA THR A 123 15.59 1.39 -15.42
C THR A 123 14.47 1.05 -14.45
N MET A 124 13.27 0.75 -14.95
CA MET A 124 12.10 0.41 -14.16
C MET A 124 11.80 -1.08 -14.10
N GLN A 125 12.30 -1.86 -15.05
CA GLN A 125 11.95 -3.27 -15.22
C GLN A 125 12.20 -4.09 -13.95
N HIS A 126 13.39 -3.96 -13.34
CA HIS A 126 13.73 -4.71 -12.12
C HIS A 126 12.77 -4.39 -10.97
N TYR A 127 12.45 -3.11 -10.76
CA TYR A 127 11.50 -2.67 -9.74
C TYR A 127 10.09 -3.20 -10.02
N LEU A 128 9.61 -3.10 -11.26
CA LEU A 128 8.27 -3.56 -11.62
C LEU A 128 8.15 -5.08 -11.56
N LEU A 129 9.20 -5.84 -11.89
CA LEU A 129 9.25 -7.29 -11.68
C LEU A 129 9.17 -7.67 -10.20
N ALA A 130 9.81 -6.90 -9.31
CA ALA A 130 9.70 -7.12 -7.87
C ALA A 130 8.27 -6.86 -7.37
N LYS A 131 7.62 -5.77 -7.82
CA LYS A 131 6.21 -5.48 -7.52
C LYS A 131 5.28 -6.55 -8.07
N LYS A 132 5.48 -6.97 -9.33
CA LYS A 132 4.70 -8.04 -9.95
C LYS A 132 4.78 -9.33 -9.14
N ALA A 133 5.99 -9.73 -8.73
CA ALA A 133 6.17 -10.96 -7.95
C ALA A 133 5.42 -10.90 -6.60
N ALA A 134 5.41 -9.74 -5.92
CA ALA A 134 4.65 -9.55 -4.70
C ALA A 134 3.13 -9.55 -4.94
N ASP A 135 2.66 -8.88 -6.00
CA ASP A 135 1.26 -8.87 -6.41
C ASP A 135 0.77 -10.29 -6.72
N GLU A 136 1.50 -11.06 -7.54
CA GLU A 136 1.14 -12.43 -7.92
C GLU A 136 1.13 -13.37 -6.71
N TYR A 137 2.08 -13.21 -5.80
CA TYR A 137 2.09 -13.98 -4.56
C TYR A 137 0.83 -13.72 -3.72
N LEU A 138 0.48 -12.46 -3.49
CA LEU A 138 -0.72 -12.08 -2.74
C LEU A 138 -1.99 -12.63 -3.42
N LYS A 139 -2.08 -12.53 -4.74
CA LYS A 139 -3.18 -13.08 -5.54
C LYS A 139 -3.32 -14.60 -5.44
N SER A 140 -2.24 -15.33 -5.17
CA SER A 140 -2.25 -16.77 -5.01
C SER A 140 -2.75 -17.26 -3.66
N THR A 141 -3.01 -16.35 -2.73
CA THR A 141 -3.47 -16.65 -1.36
C THR A 141 -4.98 -16.47 -1.20
N ASN A 142 -5.52 -16.95 -0.10
CA ASN A 142 -6.92 -16.73 0.30
C ASN A 142 -7.09 -15.50 1.21
N LEU A 143 -6.03 -14.72 1.45
CA LEU A 143 -6.11 -13.50 2.25
C LEU A 143 -6.93 -12.45 1.50
N PRO A 144 -7.99 -11.85 2.07
CA PRO A 144 -8.69 -10.73 1.45
C PRO A 144 -7.72 -9.56 1.20
N TYR A 145 -7.71 -9.01 -0.03
CA TYR A 145 -6.74 -7.96 -0.38
C TYR A 145 -7.28 -6.88 -1.31
N ALA A 146 -6.58 -5.75 -1.32
CA ALA A 146 -6.60 -4.80 -2.43
C ALA A 146 -5.17 -4.49 -2.89
N ILE A 147 -4.90 -4.62 -4.18
CA ILE A 147 -3.65 -4.19 -4.81
C ILE A 147 -3.93 -2.89 -5.55
N VAL A 148 -3.37 -1.80 -5.05
CA VAL A 148 -3.52 -0.46 -5.61
C VAL A 148 -2.26 -0.11 -6.39
N ARG A 149 -2.41 0.16 -7.68
CA ARG A 149 -1.32 0.48 -8.62
C ARG A 149 -1.43 1.94 -9.07
N PRO A 150 -0.83 2.89 -8.36
CA PRO A 150 -0.86 4.29 -8.75
C PRO A 150 0.05 4.57 -9.96
N GLY A 151 -0.28 5.63 -10.70
CA GLY A 151 0.63 6.27 -11.64
C GLY A 151 1.82 6.94 -10.95
N ALA A 152 2.50 7.85 -11.65
CA ALA A 152 3.65 8.58 -11.09
C ALA A 152 3.24 9.36 -9.83
N LEU A 153 3.99 9.18 -8.73
CA LEU A 153 3.64 9.79 -7.44
C LEU A 153 4.16 11.23 -7.35
N THR A 154 3.28 12.19 -7.08
CA THR A 154 3.64 13.59 -6.88
C THR A 154 3.50 14.02 -5.42
N ASN A 155 4.14 15.16 -5.06
CA ASN A 155 3.99 15.81 -3.75
C ASN A 155 2.97 16.97 -3.80
N GLY A 156 2.18 17.05 -4.87
CA GLY A 156 1.14 18.06 -5.00
C GLY A 156 0.06 17.96 -3.92
N PRO A 157 -0.85 18.95 -3.86
CA PRO A 157 -1.99 18.93 -2.96
C PRO A 157 -2.91 17.74 -3.27
N ALA A 158 -3.66 17.28 -2.28
CA ALA A 158 -4.76 16.36 -2.52
C ALA A 158 -5.84 17.06 -3.35
N THR A 159 -6.39 16.34 -4.31
CA THR A 159 -7.56 16.79 -5.07
C THR A 159 -8.84 16.12 -4.55
N GLY A 160 -8.71 15.01 -3.85
CA GLY A 160 -9.82 14.15 -3.44
C GLY A 160 -10.47 13.41 -4.62
N LYS A 161 -9.92 13.53 -5.83
CA LYS A 161 -10.52 13.04 -7.07
C LYS A 161 -9.57 12.15 -7.85
N ILE A 162 -10.10 11.04 -8.38
CA ILE A 162 -9.31 10.04 -9.11
C ILE A 162 -10.05 9.56 -10.37
N LYS A 163 -9.28 8.90 -11.22
CA LYS A 163 -9.74 7.88 -12.15
C LYS A 163 -9.31 6.51 -11.62
N ILE A 164 -10.11 5.48 -11.88
CA ILE A 164 -9.84 4.11 -11.47
C ILE A 164 -10.21 3.15 -12.60
N ALA A 165 -9.34 2.20 -12.88
CA ALA A 165 -9.54 1.18 -13.91
C ALA A 165 -8.74 -0.10 -13.59
N ASN A 166 -9.04 -1.19 -14.28
CA ASN A 166 -8.18 -2.38 -14.26
C ASN A 166 -6.78 -2.05 -14.78
N ILE A 167 -6.71 -1.39 -15.93
CA ILE A 167 -5.48 -0.94 -16.61
C ILE A 167 -5.80 0.32 -17.39
N PHE A 168 -4.94 1.35 -17.28
CA PHE A 168 -5.00 2.53 -18.12
C PHE A 168 -4.03 2.43 -19.30
N ASN A 169 -4.46 2.84 -20.48
CA ASN A 169 -3.61 2.94 -21.66
C ASN A 169 -2.85 4.29 -21.77
N GLU A 170 -3.16 5.26 -20.90
CA GLU A 170 -2.55 6.58 -20.88
C GLU A 170 -1.55 6.74 -19.73
N LYS A 171 -0.53 7.60 -19.89
CA LYS A 171 0.33 8.01 -18.77
C LYS A 171 -0.43 8.95 -17.85
N GLY A 172 -0.05 8.99 -16.58
CA GLY A 172 -0.63 9.91 -15.62
C GLY A 172 0.06 9.85 -14.27
N ASP A 173 -0.27 10.81 -13.43
CA ASP A 173 0.23 10.93 -12.09
C ASP A 173 -0.91 10.99 -11.05
N ILE A 174 -0.53 10.96 -9.78
CA ILE A 174 -1.46 11.11 -8.66
C ILE A 174 -0.70 11.61 -7.43
N SER A 175 -1.33 12.44 -6.62
CA SER A 175 -0.71 12.89 -5.38
C SER A 175 -0.58 11.74 -4.36
N ARG A 176 0.50 11.75 -3.56
CA ARG A 176 0.65 10.79 -2.46
C ARG A 176 -0.47 10.89 -1.44
N LYS A 177 -1.07 12.07 -1.29
CA LYS A 177 -2.21 12.29 -0.40
C LYS A 177 -3.46 11.58 -0.91
N ASP A 178 -3.76 11.67 -2.21
CA ASP A 178 -4.87 10.96 -2.81
C ASP A 178 -4.65 9.45 -2.81
N VAL A 179 -3.41 8.98 -3.04
CA VAL A 179 -3.06 7.55 -2.88
C VAL A 179 -3.33 7.07 -1.46
N ALA A 180 -2.88 7.81 -0.43
CA ALA A 180 -3.14 7.45 0.96
C ALA A 180 -4.64 7.40 1.28
N ALA A 181 -5.42 8.34 0.76
CA ALA A 181 -6.87 8.34 0.91
C ALA A 181 -7.54 7.11 0.28
N VAL A 182 -7.09 6.69 -0.92
CA VAL A 182 -7.58 5.45 -1.56
C VAL A 182 -7.22 4.23 -0.72
N LEU A 183 -5.97 4.11 -0.23
CA LEU A 183 -5.54 2.98 0.59
C LEU A 183 -6.37 2.87 1.87
N ILE A 184 -6.67 3.98 2.55
CA ILE A 184 -7.54 4.01 3.72
C ILE A 184 -8.96 3.60 3.35
N HIS A 185 -9.51 4.16 2.27
CA HIS A 185 -10.85 3.81 1.82
C HIS A 185 -11.01 2.32 1.51
N MET A 186 -9.94 1.66 1.04
CA MET A 186 -9.94 0.22 0.82
C MET A 186 -9.91 -0.62 2.09
N LEU A 187 -9.65 -0.04 3.27
CA LEU A 187 -9.81 -0.76 4.54
C LEU A 187 -11.27 -1.14 4.80
N ASP A 188 -12.21 -0.26 4.44
CA ASP A 188 -13.64 -0.44 4.71
C ASP A 188 -14.37 -1.21 3.61
N HIS A 189 -13.96 -1.02 2.36
CA HIS A 189 -14.69 -1.48 1.20
C HIS A 189 -14.09 -2.75 0.59
N GLY A 190 -14.96 -3.61 0.05
CA GLY A 190 -14.56 -4.86 -0.58
C GLY A 190 -14.01 -5.89 0.42
N ILE A 191 -14.60 -5.97 1.61
CA ILE A 191 -14.13 -6.83 2.71
C ILE A 191 -14.08 -8.30 2.29
N ASP A 192 -15.02 -8.74 1.47
CA ASP A 192 -15.18 -10.15 1.09
C ASP A 192 -14.53 -10.49 -0.26
N GLY A 193 -13.72 -9.57 -0.83
CA GLY A 193 -13.20 -9.72 -2.17
C GLY A 193 -11.72 -9.38 -2.33
N THR A 194 -11.22 -9.80 -3.50
CA THR A 194 -9.89 -9.49 -3.97
C THR A 194 -9.99 -8.43 -5.05
N GLN A 195 -9.24 -7.33 -4.90
CA GLN A 195 -9.30 -6.20 -5.83
C GLN A 195 -7.91 -5.87 -6.36
N VAL A 196 -7.80 -5.62 -7.66
CA VAL A 196 -6.58 -5.13 -8.32
C VAL A 196 -6.98 -4.04 -9.28
N PHE A 197 -6.42 -2.85 -9.13
CA PHE A 197 -6.74 -1.72 -10.01
C PHE A 197 -5.63 -0.66 -10.05
N GLU A 198 -5.65 0.11 -11.11
CA GLU A 198 -4.82 1.29 -11.28
C GLU A 198 -5.59 2.56 -10.91
N ILE A 199 -4.86 3.56 -10.40
CA ILE A 199 -5.41 4.89 -10.07
C ILE A 199 -4.54 6.02 -10.63
N LEU A 200 -5.21 7.05 -11.13
CA LEU A 200 -4.62 8.31 -11.59
C LEU A 200 -5.41 9.49 -11.02
N SER A 201 -4.84 10.69 -11.07
CA SER A 201 -5.58 11.93 -10.85
C SER A 201 -6.77 11.99 -11.81
N GLY A 202 -7.93 12.42 -11.32
CA GLY A 202 -9.18 12.41 -12.09
C GLY A 202 -10.15 13.50 -11.71
N LYS A 203 -11.43 13.27 -12.00
CA LYS A 203 -12.51 14.24 -11.76
C LYS A 203 -13.57 13.72 -10.79
N VAL A 204 -13.58 12.41 -10.51
CA VAL A 204 -14.58 11.76 -9.67
C VAL A 204 -14.05 11.64 -8.23
N GLU A 205 -14.86 12.02 -7.24
CA GLU A 205 -14.50 11.90 -5.83
C GLU A 205 -14.07 10.47 -5.48
N ILE A 206 -13.01 10.31 -4.69
CA ILE A 206 -12.40 9.00 -4.38
C ILE A 206 -13.47 7.99 -3.92
N LYS A 207 -14.33 8.39 -2.99
CA LYS A 207 -15.39 7.54 -2.45
C LYS A 207 -16.34 7.04 -3.54
N ASP A 208 -16.74 7.90 -4.45
CA ASP A 208 -17.69 7.56 -5.51
C ASP A 208 -17.02 6.74 -6.60
N ALA A 209 -15.79 7.08 -6.98
CA ALA A 209 -15.00 6.34 -7.95
C ALA A 209 -14.77 4.89 -7.51
N VAL A 210 -14.32 4.68 -6.27
CA VAL A 210 -14.09 3.34 -5.72
C VAL A 210 -15.39 2.57 -5.63
N ARG A 211 -16.47 3.17 -5.09
CA ARG A 211 -17.78 2.52 -4.98
C ARG A 211 -18.32 2.08 -6.33
N LEU A 212 -18.23 2.94 -7.34
CA LEU A 212 -18.73 2.66 -8.69
C LEU A 212 -17.90 1.53 -9.33
N TYR A 213 -16.57 1.62 -9.24
CA TYR A 213 -15.68 0.59 -9.75
C TYR A 213 -15.92 -0.78 -9.11
N LEU A 214 -16.02 -0.84 -7.79
CA LEU A 214 -16.29 -2.11 -7.07
C LEU A 214 -17.63 -2.73 -7.44
N LYS A 215 -18.62 -1.90 -7.80
CA LYS A 215 -19.95 -2.36 -8.21
C LYS A 215 -20.00 -2.86 -9.66
N THR A 216 -19.25 -2.22 -10.55
CA THR A 216 -19.40 -2.44 -12.02
C THR A 216 -18.20 -3.18 -12.62
N GLY A 217 -17.03 -3.12 -12.01
CA GLY A 217 -15.76 -3.56 -12.62
C GLY A 217 -15.31 -2.70 -13.81
N GLN A 218 -16.00 -1.58 -14.08
CA GLN A 218 -15.72 -0.71 -15.22
C GLN A 218 -14.88 0.48 -14.85
N GLU A 219 -14.12 1.02 -15.80
CA GLU A 219 -13.37 2.25 -15.67
C GLU A 219 -14.27 3.41 -15.25
N VAL A 220 -13.78 4.22 -14.30
CA VAL A 220 -14.41 5.45 -13.83
C VAL A 220 -13.43 6.61 -14.03
N THR A 221 -13.82 7.61 -14.83
CA THR A 221 -12.96 8.74 -15.25
C THR A 221 -13.57 10.10 -14.88
#